data_77030e970aa83cf1a7de4b6923e3be8a
#
_entry.id   77030e970aa83cf1a7de4b6923e3be8a
#
_cell.length_a   1.000
_cell.length_b   1.000
_cell.length_c   1.000
_cell.angle_alpha   90.00
_cell.angle_beta   90.00
_cell.angle_gamma   90.00
#
_symmetry.space_group_name_H-M   'P 1'
#
loop_
_entity.id
_entity.type
_entity.pdbx_description
1 polymer ?
#
loop_
_entity_poly.entity_id
_entity_poly.type
_entity_poly.pdbx_seq_one_letter_code
_entity_poly.pdbx_strand_id
1 'polypeptide(L)'
;MEIVSLGNTGLKVSRLCIGTMTFGSQCDEKTAHMILDFAYDAGIFFIDVADVYPTPVSLDTVRLSEKILGKWLKSKPRDSLVVASKCGNISGAYANSSGLSRKHIIEACKASLKRLNLDYIDLYQVHRPDNQTPIEETLEALAWLKQQGLVLYMGVSNFEVWRLADAFITAAKMGLNTLLSTVQPRYNLLHREPERELLPFCKTYGIGVITYNPLAGGLLTGKYQNPHEIPEEGRFAKGSSYGDLYRSRYWNEKAFEVVERLKSVASEVGCTLAQLAIAWILSNKTICCPILGATKPEHISENVKGAEIVLDREVLSRIDQITQEFR
;
A
#
# COMPACT_ATOMS: atom_id res chain seq x y z
N MET A 1 -17.58 3.82 8.02
CA MET A 1 -16.21 4.09 7.49
C MET A 1 -15.98 5.58 7.34
N GLU A 2 -14.93 6.13 7.95
CA GLU A 2 -14.52 7.53 7.79
C GLU A 2 -14.06 7.80 6.35
N ILE A 3 -14.35 9.02 5.84
CA ILE A 3 -13.90 9.48 4.51
C ILE A 3 -12.94 10.64 4.72
N VAL A 4 -11.79 10.60 4.07
CA VAL A 4 -10.73 11.60 4.19
C VAL A 4 -10.30 12.13 2.82
N SER A 5 -9.67 13.30 2.80
CA SER A 5 -9.02 13.80 1.59
C SER A 5 -7.69 13.09 1.36
N LEU A 6 -7.39 12.78 0.11
CA LEU A 6 -6.09 12.19 -0.26
C LEU A 6 -5.04 13.31 -0.36
N GLY A 7 -4.35 13.56 0.75
CA GLY A 7 -3.46 14.71 0.87
C GLY A 7 -4.17 16.04 0.62
N ASN A 8 -3.47 16.98 0.03
CA ASN A 8 -4.03 18.29 -0.35
C ASN A 8 -4.72 18.25 -1.72
N THR A 9 -5.57 17.25 -1.94
CA THR A 9 -6.36 17.09 -3.18
C THR A 9 -7.84 17.13 -2.89
N GLY A 10 -8.66 17.31 -3.93
CA GLY A 10 -10.12 17.19 -3.85
C GLY A 10 -10.61 15.73 -3.78
N LEU A 11 -9.73 14.74 -4.01
CA LEU A 11 -10.12 13.33 -4.03
C LEU A 11 -10.43 12.84 -2.62
N LYS A 12 -11.62 12.29 -2.45
CA LYS A 12 -12.05 11.64 -1.21
C LYS A 12 -11.82 10.14 -1.30
N VAL A 13 -11.28 9.57 -0.23
CA VAL A 13 -11.02 8.12 -0.11
C VAL A 13 -11.54 7.60 1.22
N SER A 14 -11.87 6.31 1.28
CA SER A 14 -12.12 5.63 2.55
C SER A 14 -10.87 5.60 3.41
N ARG A 15 -11.03 5.74 4.74
CA ARG A 15 -9.93 5.75 5.72
C ARG A 15 -9.11 4.46 5.75
N LEU A 16 -9.61 3.39 5.12
CA LEU A 16 -8.93 2.13 4.84
C LEU A 16 -8.91 1.91 3.32
N CYS A 17 -7.85 1.24 2.83
CA CYS A 17 -7.69 0.84 1.44
C CYS A 17 -7.55 -0.69 1.35
N ILE A 18 -8.09 -1.31 0.31
CA ILE A 18 -7.91 -2.75 0.04
C ILE A 18 -6.74 -2.96 -0.91
N GLY A 19 -5.76 -3.75 -0.48
CA GLY A 19 -4.65 -4.20 -1.30
C GLY A 19 -4.91 -5.57 -1.93
N THR A 20 -4.66 -5.67 -3.22
CA THR A 20 -4.99 -6.86 -4.03
C THR A 20 -3.77 -7.75 -4.33
N MET A 21 -2.66 -7.55 -3.65
CA MET A 21 -1.38 -8.24 -3.89
C MET A 21 -1.47 -9.78 -3.75
N THR A 22 -2.48 -10.29 -3.04
CA THR A 22 -2.72 -11.71 -2.78
C THR A 22 -3.62 -12.37 -3.83
N PHE A 23 -4.31 -11.59 -4.68
CA PHE A 23 -5.33 -12.07 -5.60
C PHE A 23 -4.72 -12.80 -6.79
N GLY A 24 -5.05 -14.08 -6.94
CA GLY A 24 -4.50 -14.96 -7.95
C GLY A 24 -3.25 -15.74 -7.52
N SER A 25 -2.83 -15.60 -6.23
CA SER A 25 -1.76 -16.43 -5.65
C SER A 25 -2.18 -17.07 -4.33
N GLN A 26 -2.50 -16.25 -3.31
CA GLN A 26 -2.91 -16.71 -1.99
C GLN A 26 -4.43 -16.85 -1.84
N CYS A 27 -5.21 -16.30 -2.75
CA CYS A 27 -6.64 -16.54 -2.92
C CYS A 27 -7.00 -16.57 -4.41
N ASP A 28 -7.99 -17.39 -4.73
CA ASP A 28 -8.53 -17.50 -6.08
C ASP A 28 -9.44 -16.31 -6.43
N GLU A 29 -9.91 -16.26 -7.66
CA GLU A 29 -10.78 -15.18 -8.16
C GLU A 29 -12.08 -15.07 -7.37
N LYS A 30 -12.71 -16.21 -7.02
CA LYS A 30 -13.95 -16.23 -6.25
C LYS A 30 -13.77 -15.62 -4.87
N THR A 31 -12.76 -16.06 -4.16
CA THR A 31 -12.40 -15.55 -2.82
C THR A 31 -12.02 -14.06 -2.89
N ALA A 32 -11.26 -13.65 -3.93
CA ALA A 32 -10.91 -12.25 -4.14
C ALA A 32 -12.16 -11.36 -4.32
N HIS A 33 -13.14 -11.81 -5.11
CA HIS A 33 -14.39 -11.08 -5.28
C HIS A 33 -15.21 -11.01 -3.97
N MET A 34 -15.26 -12.08 -3.19
CA MET A 34 -15.92 -12.07 -1.86
C MET A 34 -15.24 -11.07 -0.91
N ILE A 35 -13.89 -10.98 -0.92
CA ILE A 35 -13.13 -9.99 -0.14
C ILE A 35 -13.49 -8.57 -0.58
N LEU A 36 -13.56 -8.31 -1.89
CA LEU A 36 -13.89 -7.00 -2.44
C LEU A 36 -15.35 -6.60 -2.14
N ASP A 37 -16.30 -7.54 -2.26
CA ASP A 37 -17.70 -7.28 -1.92
C ASP A 37 -17.85 -6.93 -0.44
N PHE A 38 -17.24 -7.73 0.43
CA PHE A 38 -17.27 -7.48 1.86
C PHE A 38 -16.64 -6.12 2.23
N ALA A 39 -15.51 -5.77 1.60
CA ALA A 39 -14.85 -4.49 1.81
C ALA A 39 -15.72 -3.32 1.33
N TYR A 40 -16.33 -3.44 0.16
CA TYR A 40 -17.23 -2.44 -0.41
C TYR A 40 -18.46 -2.22 0.47
N ASP A 41 -19.09 -3.29 0.95
CA ASP A 41 -20.24 -3.23 1.86
C ASP A 41 -19.87 -2.62 3.23
N ALA A 42 -18.61 -2.79 3.67
CA ALA A 42 -18.06 -2.11 4.86
C ALA A 42 -17.70 -0.63 4.62
N GLY A 43 -17.95 -0.11 3.41
CA GLY A 43 -17.67 1.27 3.02
C GLY A 43 -16.21 1.54 2.63
N ILE A 44 -15.43 0.51 2.32
CA ILE A 44 -14.08 0.64 1.77
C ILE A 44 -14.18 0.64 0.25
N PHE A 45 -14.06 1.82 -0.35
CA PHE A 45 -14.16 2.01 -1.80
C PHE A 45 -12.82 2.38 -2.45
N PHE A 46 -11.74 2.48 -1.68
CA PHE A 46 -10.39 2.70 -2.18
C PHE A 46 -9.66 1.36 -2.34
N ILE A 47 -9.22 1.05 -3.56
CA ILE A 47 -8.60 -0.24 -3.93
C ILE A 47 -7.23 0.01 -4.54
N ASP A 48 -6.22 -0.70 -4.05
CA ASP A 48 -4.83 -0.62 -4.51
C ASP A 48 -4.40 -1.92 -5.21
N VAL A 49 -3.98 -1.81 -6.46
CA VAL A 49 -3.44 -2.89 -7.27
C VAL A 49 -2.09 -2.49 -7.88
N ALA A 50 -1.43 -3.36 -8.62
CA ALA A 50 -0.26 -3.07 -9.44
C ALA A 50 -0.18 -4.01 -10.64
N ASP A 51 0.49 -3.57 -11.70
CA ASP A 51 0.73 -4.34 -12.91
C ASP A 51 1.53 -5.62 -12.66
N VAL A 52 2.35 -5.64 -11.61
CA VAL A 52 3.21 -6.76 -11.24
C VAL A 52 2.53 -7.79 -10.33
N TYR A 53 1.34 -7.49 -9.77
CA TYR A 53 0.65 -8.39 -8.84
C TYR A 53 0.00 -9.60 -9.55
N PRO A 54 -0.08 -10.78 -8.87
CA PRO A 54 0.19 -11.02 -7.44
C PRO A 54 1.66 -11.23 -7.09
N THR A 55 1.92 -11.38 -5.79
CA THR A 55 3.23 -11.77 -5.25
C THR A 55 3.16 -13.15 -4.59
N PRO A 56 4.22 -13.98 -4.66
CA PRO A 56 5.49 -13.76 -5.35
C PRO A 56 5.32 -13.51 -6.85
N VAL A 57 6.14 -12.60 -7.39
CA VAL A 57 6.07 -12.25 -8.82
C VAL A 57 6.64 -13.39 -9.64
N SER A 58 5.88 -13.86 -10.63
CA SER A 58 6.35 -14.75 -11.70
C SER A 58 5.80 -14.28 -13.04
N LEU A 59 6.48 -14.62 -14.14
CA LEU A 59 6.01 -14.25 -15.47
C LEU A 59 4.66 -14.89 -15.83
N ASP A 60 4.32 -16.03 -15.22
CA ASP A 60 3.06 -16.74 -15.45
C ASP A 60 1.87 -16.08 -14.73
N THR A 61 2.12 -15.48 -13.56
CA THR A 61 1.05 -14.90 -12.71
C THR A 61 1.00 -13.38 -12.74
N VAL A 62 2.06 -12.72 -13.23
CA VAL A 62 2.11 -11.25 -13.31
C VAL A 62 0.87 -10.70 -14.02
N ARG A 63 0.31 -9.60 -13.50
CA ARG A 63 -0.91 -8.94 -14.04
C ARG A 63 -2.23 -9.66 -13.73
N LEU A 64 -2.20 -10.83 -13.07
CA LEU A 64 -3.41 -11.60 -12.79
C LEU A 64 -4.33 -10.85 -11.80
N SER A 65 -3.77 -10.16 -10.82
CA SER A 65 -4.54 -9.39 -9.85
C SER A 65 -5.37 -8.27 -10.52
N GLU A 66 -4.81 -7.54 -11.51
CA GLU A 66 -5.57 -6.55 -12.28
C GLU A 66 -6.69 -7.18 -13.12
N LYS A 67 -6.48 -8.38 -13.67
CA LYS A 67 -7.51 -9.09 -14.43
C LYS A 67 -8.68 -9.52 -13.52
N ILE A 68 -8.36 -10.03 -12.32
CA ILE A 68 -9.36 -10.42 -11.32
C ILE A 68 -10.16 -9.20 -10.87
N LEU A 69 -9.46 -8.12 -10.50
CA LEU A 69 -10.10 -6.87 -10.12
C LEU A 69 -10.97 -6.30 -11.25
N GLY A 70 -10.46 -6.28 -12.49
CA GLY A 70 -11.18 -5.77 -13.65
C GLY A 70 -12.49 -6.50 -13.96
N LYS A 71 -12.59 -7.79 -13.64
CA LYS A 71 -13.84 -8.52 -13.73
C LYS A 71 -14.85 -8.08 -12.67
N TRP A 72 -14.39 -7.87 -11.42
CA TRP A 72 -15.24 -7.41 -10.33
C TRP A 72 -15.75 -5.98 -10.56
N LEU A 73 -14.88 -5.08 -11.04
CA LEU A 73 -15.22 -3.68 -11.32
C LEU A 73 -16.40 -3.51 -12.26
N LYS A 74 -16.64 -4.46 -13.19
CA LYS A 74 -17.81 -4.44 -14.10
C LYS A 74 -19.15 -4.50 -13.38
N SER A 75 -19.18 -5.03 -12.16
CA SER A 75 -20.40 -5.20 -11.37
C SER A 75 -20.71 -4.02 -10.45
N LYS A 76 -19.85 -3.00 -10.41
CA LYS A 76 -19.97 -1.86 -9.48
C LYS A 76 -20.05 -0.54 -10.25
N PRO A 77 -20.78 0.46 -9.71
CA PRO A 77 -20.77 1.80 -10.28
C PRO A 77 -19.35 2.37 -10.25
N ARG A 78 -18.84 2.80 -11.40
CA ARG A 78 -17.43 3.28 -11.51
C ARG A 78 -17.15 4.50 -10.64
N ASP A 79 -18.09 5.41 -10.55
CA ASP A 79 -18.02 6.65 -9.77
C ASP A 79 -18.07 6.44 -8.25
N SER A 80 -18.48 5.26 -7.80
CA SER A 80 -18.46 4.89 -6.38
C SER A 80 -17.10 4.36 -5.89
N LEU A 81 -16.11 4.23 -6.78
CA LEU A 81 -14.83 3.58 -6.48
C LEU A 81 -13.66 4.51 -6.77
N VAL A 82 -12.59 4.36 -5.98
CA VAL A 82 -11.27 4.92 -6.24
C VAL A 82 -10.30 3.75 -6.45
N VAL A 83 -9.71 3.67 -7.65
CA VAL A 83 -8.80 2.60 -8.04
C VAL A 83 -7.39 3.15 -8.22
N ALA A 84 -6.45 2.63 -7.45
CA ALA A 84 -5.02 2.90 -7.62
C ALA A 84 -4.32 1.74 -8.32
N SER A 85 -3.44 2.03 -9.29
CA SER A 85 -2.52 1.04 -9.85
C SER A 85 -1.10 1.59 -9.90
N LYS A 86 -0.13 0.72 -10.23
CA LYS A 86 1.30 1.04 -10.19
C LYS A 86 2.05 0.44 -11.37
N CYS A 87 3.17 1.10 -11.77
CA CYS A 87 4.12 0.57 -12.77
C CYS A 87 5.57 0.75 -12.32
N GLY A 88 6.50 0.20 -13.10
CA GLY A 88 7.95 0.38 -12.92
C GLY A 88 8.69 -0.88 -12.51
N ASN A 89 8.03 -1.87 -11.94
CA ASN A 89 8.62 -3.19 -11.70
C ASN A 89 8.66 -4.04 -12.98
N ILE A 90 9.43 -5.14 -12.96
CA ILE A 90 9.52 -6.07 -14.09
C ILE A 90 8.14 -6.71 -14.32
N SER A 91 7.53 -6.44 -15.45
CA SER A 91 6.22 -6.95 -15.84
C SER A 91 6.25 -7.85 -17.09
N GLY A 92 7.44 -8.21 -17.60
CA GLY A 92 7.61 -9.05 -18.77
C GLY A 92 9.09 -9.41 -19.02
N ALA A 93 9.34 -10.19 -20.07
CA ALA A 93 10.67 -10.70 -20.44
C ALA A 93 11.34 -9.88 -21.56
N TYR A 94 10.88 -8.67 -21.88
CA TYR A 94 11.43 -7.82 -22.93
C TYR A 94 12.13 -6.58 -22.35
N ALA A 95 13.02 -5.95 -23.13
CA ALA A 95 13.94 -4.90 -22.68
C ALA A 95 13.26 -3.71 -21.98
N ASN A 96 12.07 -3.29 -22.45
CA ASN A 96 11.32 -2.18 -21.88
C ASN A 96 10.15 -2.66 -20.99
N SER A 97 10.30 -3.77 -20.28
CA SER A 97 9.26 -4.32 -19.39
C SER A 97 9.37 -3.83 -17.95
N SER A 98 10.27 -2.90 -17.67
CA SER A 98 10.51 -2.31 -16.35
C SER A 98 11.13 -0.93 -16.45
N GLY A 99 11.34 -0.27 -15.30
CA GLY A 99 11.91 1.06 -15.21
C GLY A 99 10.89 2.17 -15.38
N LEU A 100 11.35 3.42 -15.49
CA LEU A 100 10.49 4.59 -15.50
C LEU A 100 10.63 5.40 -16.79
N SER A 101 11.12 4.78 -17.87
CA SER A 101 11.15 5.44 -19.17
C SER A 101 9.74 5.84 -19.61
N ARG A 102 9.65 6.93 -20.35
CA ARG A 102 8.40 7.41 -20.94
C ARG A 102 7.65 6.31 -21.70
N LYS A 103 8.39 5.50 -22.46
CA LYS A 103 7.80 4.38 -23.19
C LYS A 103 7.13 3.40 -22.24
N HIS A 104 7.87 2.94 -21.21
CA HIS A 104 7.34 1.94 -20.29
C HIS A 104 6.14 2.44 -19.49
N ILE A 105 6.20 3.65 -18.95
CA ILE A 105 5.10 4.25 -18.17
C ILE A 105 3.80 4.32 -19.00
N ILE A 106 3.88 4.80 -20.24
CA ILE A 106 2.70 4.94 -21.10
C ILE A 106 2.12 3.58 -21.49
N GLU A 107 2.96 2.64 -21.91
CA GLU A 107 2.51 1.29 -22.31
C GLU A 107 1.95 0.51 -21.13
N ALA A 108 2.59 0.58 -19.95
CA ALA A 108 2.13 -0.05 -18.73
C ALA A 108 0.76 0.48 -18.29
N CYS A 109 0.55 1.81 -18.32
CA CYS A 109 -0.72 2.43 -17.97
C CYS A 109 -1.86 1.97 -18.91
N LYS A 110 -1.65 2.04 -20.24
CA LYS A 110 -2.63 1.59 -21.23
C LYS A 110 -2.96 0.10 -21.06
N ALA A 111 -1.96 -0.71 -20.76
CA ALA A 111 -2.16 -2.14 -20.53
C ALA A 111 -2.91 -2.41 -19.22
N SER A 112 -2.67 -1.63 -18.16
CA SER A 112 -3.42 -1.70 -16.90
C SER A 112 -4.87 -1.30 -17.09
N LEU A 113 -5.16 -0.21 -17.79
CA LEU A 113 -6.52 0.22 -18.14
C LEU A 113 -7.29 -0.90 -18.85
N LYS A 114 -6.66 -1.56 -19.83
CA LYS A 114 -7.26 -2.70 -20.54
C LYS A 114 -7.57 -3.88 -19.62
N ARG A 115 -6.67 -4.24 -18.69
CA ARG A 115 -6.88 -5.35 -17.75
C ARG A 115 -7.92 -5.03 -16.70
N LEU A 116 -7.92 -3.80 -16.20
CA LEU A 116 -8.90 -3.29 -15.24
C LEU A 116 -10.27 -3.02 -15.86
N ASN A 117 -10.35 -2.95 -17.18
CA ASN A 117 -11.55 -2.57 -17.92
C ASN A 117 -12.07 -1.18 -17.50
N LEU A 118 -11.14 -0.22 -17.45
CA LEU A 118 -11.39 1.16 -17.06
C LEU A 118 -10.96 2.13 -18.16
N ASP A 119 -11.65 3.25 -18.27
CA ASP A 119 -11.27 4.37 -19.15
C ASP A 119 -10.19 5.24 -18.52
N TYR A 120 -10.16 5.32 -17.19
CA TYR A 120 -9.16 6.04 -16.41
C TYR A 120 -8.85 5.35 -15.08
N ILE A 121 -7.64 5.57 -14.57
CA ILE A 121 -7.21 5.17 -13.22
C ILE A 121 -7.27 6.41 -12.32
N ASP A 122 -7.86 6.30 -11.12
CA ASP A 122 -7.96 7.44 -10.20
C ASP A 122 -6.59 7.87 -9.67
N LEU A 123 -5.77 6.92 -9.24
CA LEU A 123 -4.41 7.17 -8.74
C LEU A 123 -3.41 6.23 -9.42
N TYR A 124 -2.47 6.80 -10.18
CA TYR A 124 -1.40 6.01 -10.81
C TYR A 124 -0.06 6.30 -10.16
N GLN A 125 0.65 5.25 -9.74
CA GLN A 125 1.84 5.41 -8.93
C GLN A 125 3.08 4.79 -9.58
N VAL A 126 4.19 5.46 -9.46
CA VAL A 126 5.51 4.86 -9.66
C VAL A 126 5.79 3.92 -8.49
N HIS A 127 5.99 2.62 -8.78
CA HIS A 127 6.08 1.58 -7.75
C HIS A 127 7.36 1.63 -6.92
N ARG A 128 8.45 2.12 -7.52
CA ARG A 128 9.75 2.37 -6.87
C ARG A 128 10.61 3.30 -7.72
N PRO A 129 11.65 3.91 -7.13
CA PRO A 129 12.61 4.72 -7.89
C PRO A 129 13.31 3.92 -8.99
N ASP A 130 13.70 4.61 -10.06
CA ASP A 130 14.57 4.12 -11.11
C ASP A 130 15.84 4.99 -11.16
N ASN A 131 17.00 4.37 -11.04
CA ASN A 131 18.29 5.09 -11.05
C ASN A 131 18.84 5.31 -12.45
N GLN A 132 18.20 4.76 -13.49
CA GLN A 132 18.67 4.80 -14.87
C GLN A 132 17.93 5.85 -15.71
N THR A 133 16.69 6.18 -15.33
CA THR A 133 15.87 7.14 -16.04
C THR A 133 15.92 8.50 -15.34
N PRO A 134 16.22 9.60 -16.07
CA PRO A 134 16.11 10.95 -15.53
C PRO A 134 14.71 11.21 -14.96
N ILE A 135 14.64 11.86 -13.82
CA ILE A 135 13.34 12.10 -13.16
C ILE A 135 12.43 12.99 -14.02
N GLU A 136 12.98 13.89 -14.79
CA GLU A 136 12.26 14.75 -15.73
C GLU A 136 11.48 13.93 -16.77
N GLU A 137 12.10 12.90 -17.36
CA GLU A 137 11.42 12.01 -18.33
C GLU A 137 10.24 11.28 -17.68
N THR A 138 10.42 10.80 -16.46
CA THR A 138 9.36 10.18 -15.68
C THR A 138 8.20 11.15 -15.43
N LEU A 139 8.50 12.37 -14.97
CA LEU A 139 7.50 13.40 -14.69
C LEU A 139 6.74 13.84 -15.93
N GLU A 140 7.43 14.00 -17.07
CA GLU A 140 6.79 14.31 -18.36
C GLU A 140 5.85 13.20 -18.81
N ALA A 141 6.24 11.93 -18.64
CA ALA A 141 5.40 10.79 -18.96
C ALA A 141 4.12 10.77 -18.13
N LEU A 142 4.24 10.99 -16.83
CA LEU A 142 3.11 11.07 -15.90
C LEU A 142 2.20 12.28 -16.24
N ALA A 143 2.78 13.44 -16.49
CA ALA A 143 2.03 14.63 -16.89
C ALA A 143 1.24 14.41 -18.19
N TRP A 144 1.86 13.73 -19.16
CA TRP A 144 1.19 13.38 -20.41
C TRP A 144 0.00 12.43 -20.16
N LEU A 145 0.13 11.40 -19.32
CA LEU A 145 -0.98 10.52 -18.99
C LEU A 145 -2.16 11.28 -18.36
N LYS A 146 -1.86 12.23 -17.47
CA LYS A 146 -2.87 13.10 -16.85
C LYS A 146 -3.56 13.99 -17.88
N GLN A 147 -2.78 14.60 -18.78
CA GLN A 147 -3.31 15.46 -19.85
C GLN A 147 -4.22 14.69 -20.82
N GLN A 148 -3.92 13.39 -21.07
CA GLN A 148 -4.76 12.52 -21.89
C GLN A 148 -6.02 12.02 -21.15
N GLY A 149 -6.21 12.35 -19.88
CA GLY A 149 -7.33 11.87 -19.06
C GLY A 149 -7.28 10.37 -18.72
N LEU A 150 -6.13 9.72 -18.96
CA LEU A 150 -5.96 8.29 -18.65
C LEU A 150 -5.75 8.04 -17.15
N VAL A 151 -5.31 9.05 -16.40
CA VAL A 151 -5.12 9.04 -14.96
C VAL A 151 -5.50 10.38 -14.36
N LEU A 152 -6.05 10.39 -13.15
CA LEU A 152 -6.52 11.63 -12.51
C LEU A 152 -5.49 12.20 -11.53
N TYR A 153 -4.94 11.35 -10.67
CA TYR A 153 -3.94 11.70 -9.66
C TYR A 153 -2.72 10.82 -9.79
N MET A 154 -1.57 11.34 -9.35
CA MET A 154 -0.30 10.65 -9.45
C MET A 154 0.42 10.59 -8.12
N GLY A 155 1.18 9.52 -7.94
CA GLY A 155 1.97 9.32 -6.76
C GLY A 155 3.21 8.48 -7.01
N VAL A 156 3.97 8.29 -5.93
CA VAL A 156 5.15 7.45 -5.92
C VAL A 156 5.10 6.47 -4.76
N SER A 157 5.85 5.38 -4.86
CA SER A 157 5.98 4.40 -3.78
C SER A 157 7.45 4.05 -3.57
N ASN A 158 7.83 3.78 -2.32
CA ASN A 158 9.19 3.39 -1.95
C ASN A 158 10.26 4.43 -2.30
N PHE A 159 9.90 5.70 -2.37
CA PHE A 159 10.85 6.80 -2.52
C PHE A 159 11.39 7.21 -1.15
N GLU A 160 12.71 7.31 -1.03
CA GLU A 160 13.35 7.99 0.07
C GLU A 160 12.97 9.48 0.04
N VAL A 161 13.01 10.15 1.19
CA VAL A 161 12.54 11.53 1.29
C VAL A 161 13.29 12.48 0.34
N TRP A 162 14.61 12.31 0.16
CA TRP A 162 15.40 13.14 -0.74
C TRP A 162 14.99 12.97 -2.21
N ARG A 163 14.64 11.74 -2.63
CA ARG A 163 14.14 11.47 -3.99
C ARG A 163 12.74 12.05 -4.22
N LEU A 164 11.89 11.95 -3.19
CA LEU A 164 10.57 12.57 -3.25
C LEU A 164 10.68 14.10 -3.34
N ALA A 165 11.59 14.70 -2.55
CA ALA A 165 11.86 16.13 -2.59
C ALA A 165 12.42 16.57 -3.95
N ASP A 166 13.37 15.82 -4.49
CA ASP A 166 13.95 16.09 -5.82
C ASP A 166 12.86 16.02 -6.92
N ALA A 167 12.06 14.95 -6.93
CA ALA A 167 10.95 14.82 -7.88
C ALA A 167 9.92 15.96 -7.72
N PHE A 168 9.61 16.38 -6.50
CA PHE A 168 8.68 17.46 -6.20
C PHE A 168 9.20 18.82 -6.67
N ILE A 169 10.49 19.13 -6.38
CA ILE A 169 11.14 20.36 -6.80
C ILE A 169 11.28 20.41 -8.34
N THR A 170 11.67 19.30 -8.95
CA THR A 170 11.80 19.20 -10.41
C THR A 170 10.45 19.37 -11.09
N ALA A 171 9.39 18.73 -10.58
CA ALA A 171 8.03 18.96 -11.09
C ALA A 171 7.64 20.45 -11.01
N ALA A 172 7.96 21.13 -9.90
CA ALA A 172 7.68 22.55 -9.75
C ALA A 172 8.45 23.40 -10.76
N LYS A 173 9.74 23.13 -11.00
CA LYS A 173 10.55 23.80 -12.03
C LYS A 173 10.00 23.60 -13.44
N MET A 174 9.38 22.46 -13.70
CA MET A 174 8.73 22.14 -14.98
C MET A 174 7.30 22.74 -15.10
N GLY A 175 6.82 23.49 -14.11
CA GLY A 175 5.46 24.01 -14.08
C GLY A 175 4.38 22.97 -13.74
N LEU A 176 4.78 21.82 -13.19
CA LEU A 176 3.92 20.67 -12.85
C LEU A 176 3.63 20.60 -11.34
N ASN A 177 3.39 21.73 -10.68
CA ASN A 177 3.29 21.88 -9.22
C ASN A 177 2.31 20.91 -8.52
N THR A 178 1.27 20.46 -9.21
CA THR A 178 0.24 19.58 -8.66
C THR A 178 0.34 18.14 -9.19
N LEU A 179 1.47 17.78 -9.78
CA LEU A 179 1.60 16.46 -10.41
C LEU A 179 1.62 15.34 -9.37
N LEU A 180 2.54 15.43 -8.40
CA LEU A 180 2.70 14.40 -7.38
C LEU A 180 1.80 14.69 -6.17
N SER A 181 0.81 13.82 -5.96
CA SER A 181 -0.22 13.99 -4.94
C SER A 181 -0.03 13.06 -3.74
N THR A 182 0.65 11.91 -3.92
CA THR A 182 0.77 10.88 -2.88
C THR A 182 2.14 10.22 -2.83
N VAL A 183 2.44 9.67 -1.64
CA VAL A 183 3.52 8.71 -1.45
C VAL A 183 3.01 7.46 -0.74
N GLN A 184 3.49 6.28 -1.17
CA GLN A 184 3.13 5.00 -0.57
C GLN A 184 4.36 4.33 0.07
N PRO A 185 4.66 4.60 1.37
CA PRO A 185 5.73 3.97 2.11
C PRO A 185 5.28 2.71 2.85
N ARG A 186 6.23 1.84 3.19
CA ARG A 186 6.05 0.83 4.24
C ARG A 186 5.97 1.54 5.60
N TYR A 187 4.96 1.18 6.42
CA TYR A 187 4.81 1.75 7.76
C TYR A 187 3.97 0.85 8.65
N ASN A 188 4.49 0.50 9.80
CA ASN A 188 3.84 -0.28 10.85
C ASN A 188 4.64 -0.17 12.17
N LEU A 189 4.16 -0.78 13.24
CA LEU A 189 4.78 -0.77 14.58
C LEU A 189 6.22 -1.35 14.63
N LEU A 190 6.60 -2.16 13.63
CA LEU A 190 7.95 -2.74 13.47
C LEU A 190 8.74 -2.09 12.30
N HIS A 191 8.29 -0.94 11.80
CA HIS A 191 8.98 -0.14 10.80
C HIS A 191 8.43 1.29 10.83
N ARG A 192 9.06 2.14 11.63
CA ARG A 192 8.63 3.51 11.91
C ARG A 192 9.56 4.57 11.30
N GLU A 193 10.57 4.17 10.57
CA GLU A 193 11.54 5.07 9.92
C GLU A 193 10.90 6.26 9.16
N PRO A 194 9.74 6.12 8.48
CA PRO A 194 9.09 7.26 7.83
C PRO A 194 8.74 8.43 8.75
N GLU A 195 8.65 8.22 10.06
CA GLU A 195 8.35 9.27 11.04
C GLU A 195 9.50 10.30 11.18
N ARG A 196 10.73 9.92 10.83
CA ARG A 196 11.91 10.79 10.99
C ARG A 196 11.86 11.98 10.04
N GLU A 197 11.58 11.72 8.77
CA GLU A 197 11.66 12.74 7.72
C GLU A 197 10.48 12.71 6.75
N LEU A 198 10.07 11.51 6.27
CA LEU A 198 9.08 11.38 5.20
C LEU A 198 7.71 11.93 5.62
N LEU A 199 7.19 11.54 6.79
CA LEU A 199 5.89 12.03 7.26
C LEU A 199 5.90 13.53 7.56
N PRO A 200 6.92 14.12 8.23
CA PRO A 200 7.07 15.58 8.36
C PRO A 200 7.11 16.30 7.00
N PHE A 201 7.86 15.79 6.03
CA PHE A 201 7.90 16.34 4.67
C PHE A 201 6.50 16.32 4.03
N CYS A 202 5.83 15.17 4.04
CA CYS A 202 4.49 15.03 3.47
C CYS A 202 3.48 15.98 4.11
N LYS A 203 3.53 16.14 5.44
CA LYS A 203 2.67 17.07 6.18
C LYS A 203 2.91 18.52 5.74
N THR A 204 4.17 18.92 5.57
CA THR A 204 4.53 20.28 5.15
C THR A 204 4.05 20.62 3.75
N TYR A 205 4.15 19.66 2.83
CA TYR A 205 3.81 19.87 1.42
C TYR A 205 2.41 19.39 1.03
N GLY A 206 1.64 18.87 1.98
CA GLY A 206 0.27 18.39 1.73
C GLY A 206 0.19 17.13 0.87
N ILE A 207 1.26 16.30 0.86
CA ILE A 207 1.32 15.04 0.12
C ILE A 207 0.56 13.97 0.89
N GLY A 208 -0.38 13.28 0.24
CA GLY A 208 -1.14 12.20 0.84
C GLY A 208 -0.28 10.96 1.10
N VAL A 209 -0.38 10.40 2.30
CA VAL A 209 0.39 9.21 2.68
C VAL A 209 -0.54 8.00 2.74
N ILE A 210 -0.24 6.99 1.92
CA ILE A 210 -0.93 5.69 1.88
C ILE A 210 0.07 4.65 2.35
N THR A 211 -0.17 3.98 3.48
CA THR A 211 0.84 3.06 4.01
C THR A 211 0.56 1.61 3.64
N TYR A 212 1.61 0.86 3.29
CA TYR A 212 1.46 -0.55 3.05
C TYR A 212 2.08 -1.41 4.16
N ASN A 213 1.66 -2.67 4.22
CA ASN A 213 2.12 -3.67 5.18
C ASN A 213 1.83 -3.33 6.66
N PRO A 214 0.60 -2.87 6.99
CA PRO A 214 0.23 -2.42 8.33
C PRO A 214 0.43 -3.49 9.41
N LEU A 215 0.33 -4.77 9.05
CA LEU A 215 0.46 -5.91 9.96
C LEU A 215 1.83 -6.61 9.88
N ALA A 216 2.87 -5.95 9.33
CA ALA A 216 4.23 -6.50 9.24
C ALA A 216 4.28 -7.94 8.70
N GLY A 217 3.61 -8.19 7.55
CA GLY A 217 3.53 -9.52 6.96
C GLY A 217 2.63 -10.51 7.72
N GLY A 218 1.93 -10.05 8.74
CA GLY A 218 1.10 -10.85 9.63
C GLY A 218 1.76 -11.13 11.00
N LEU A 219 2.96 -10.62 11.27
CA LEU A 219 3.58 -10.76 12.60
C LEU A 219 2.76 -10.00 13.66
N LEU A 220 2.23 -8.83 13.32
CA LEU A 220 1.36 -8.03 14.18
C LEU A 220 -0.09 -8.56 14.28
N THR A 221 -0.36 -9.79 13.86
CA THR A 221 -1.58 -10.52 14.24
C THR A 221 -1.37 -11.34 15.51
N GLY A 222 -0.12 -11.54 15.93
CA GLY A 222 0.23 -12.34 17.08
C GLY A 222 0.16 -13.86 16.88
N LYS A 223 -0.08 -14.33 15.65
CA LYS A 223 -0.21 -15.78 15.36
C LYS A 223 1.11 -16.54 15.39
N TYR A 224 2.24 -15.84 15.20
CA TYR A 224 3.57 -16.44 15.31
C TYR A 224 4.11 -16.24 16.72
N GLN A 225 4.55 -17.33 17.37
CA GLN A 225 4.93 -17.31 18.79
C GLN A 225 6.42 -17.59 19.02
N ASN A 226 7.08 -18.27 18.07
CA ASN A 226 8.46 -18.70 18.21
C ASN A 226 9.32 -18.19 17.07
N PRO A 227 10.35 -17.34 17.32
CA PRO A 227 11.24 -16.84 16.29
C PRO A 227 12.12 -17.92 15.62
N HIS A 228 12.29 -19.07 16.27
CA HIS A 228 13.10 -20.19 15.77
C HIS A 228 12.30 -21.14 14.88
N GLU A 229 10.97 -21.02 14.81
CA GLU A 229 10.08 -21.85 14.00
C GLU A 229 9.60 -21.10 12.75
N ILE A 230 10.31 -21.27 11.64
CA ILE A 230 9.93 -20.67 10.38
C ILE A 230 8.73 -21.44 9.79
N PRO A 231 7.61 -20.76 9.45
CA PRO A 231 6.42 -21.43 8.94
C PRO A 231 6.63 -21.99 7.53
N GLU A 232 5.90 -23.05 7.22
CA GLU A 232 5.90 -23.68 5.89
C GLU A 232 5.04 -22.88 4.89
N GLU A 233 4.05 -22.13 5.38
CA GLU A 233 3.11 -21.37 4.56
C GLU A 233 3.05 -19.89 4.94
N GLY A 234 2.48 -19.08 4.05
CA GLY A 234 2.26 -17.65 4.29
C GLY A 234 3.46 -16.78 3.89
N ARG A 235 3.47 -15.56 4.40
CA ARG A 235 4.45 -14.54 3.98
C ARG A 235 5.87 -14.77 4.48
N PHE A 236 6.03 -15.60 5.50
CA PHE A 236 7.33 -15.95 6.08
C PHE A 236 7.79 -17.36 5.68
N ALA A 237 7.09 -18.02 4.75
CA ALA A 237 7.33 -19.40 4.37
C ALA A 237 8.78 -19.67 3.95
N LYS A 238 9.29 -20.86 4.32
CA LYS A 238 10.59 -21.37 3.86
C LYS A 238 10.63 -21.55 2.34
N GLY A 239 11.82 -21.45 1.77
CA GLY A 239 12.08 -21.82 0.37
C GLY A 239 11.52 -20.86 -0.68
N SER A 240 11.00 -19.69 -0.28
CA SER A 240 10.59 -18.67 -1.23
C SER A 240 11.40 -17.38 -1.04
N SER A 241 11.86 -16.77 -2.11
CA SER A 241 12.57 -15.47 -2.09
C SER A 241 11.73 -14.37 -1.43
N TYR A 242 10.41 -14.48 -1.54
CA TYR A 242 9.48 -13.57 -0.92
C TYR A 242 9.40 -13.79 0.61
N GLY A 243 9.42 -15.05 1.05
CA GLY A 243 9.52 -15.39 2.46
C GLY A 243 10.86 -14.92 3.06
N ASP A 244 11.97 -15.07 2.33
CA ASP A 244 13.29 -14.57 2.74
C ASP A 244 13.26 -13.04 2.94
N LEU A 245 12.65 -12.31 2.01
CA LEU A 245 12.48 -10.85 2.10
C LEU A 245 11.68 -10.44 3.34
N TYR A 246 10.59 -11.14 3.66
CA TYR A 246 9.79 -10.81 4.84
C TYR A 246 10.49 -11.19 6.13
N ARG A 247 11.22 -12.33 6.14
CA ARG A 247 12.03 -12.74 7.30
C ARG A 247 13.15 -11.74 7.56
N SER A 248 13.89 -11.32 6.55
CA SER A 248 14.93 -10.31 6.73
C SER A 248 14.43 -8.97 7.31
N ARG A 249 13.16 -8.65 7.08
CA ARG A 249 12.52 -7.41 7.57
C ARG A 249 12.03 -7.51 9.02
N TYR A 250 11.49 -8.64 9.41
CA TYR A 250 10.68 -8.72 10.62
C TYR A 250 10.96 -9.94 11.51
N TRP A 251 11.64 -11.00 11.00
CA TRP A 251 11.78 -12.26 11.72
C TRP A 251 13.05 -12.26 12.56
N ASN A 252 13.01 -11.60 13.71
CA ASN A 252 14.11 -11.54 14.66
C ASN A 252 13.54 -11.53 16.09
N GLU A 253 14.33 -11.95 17.06
CA GLU A 253 13.92 -12.08 18.47
C GLU A 253 13.31 -10.78 19.02
N LYS A 254 13.90 -9.64 18.66
CA LYS A 254 13.45 -8.32 19.12
C LYS A 254 12.03 -7.98 18.65
N ALA A 255 11.72 -8.28 17.39
CA ALA A 255 10.36 -8.09 16.88
C ALA A 255 9.33 -8.96 17.62
N PHE A 256 9.70 -10.20 17.96
CA PHE A 256 8.82 -11.09 18.73
C PHE A 256 8.63 -10.59 20.18
N GLU A 257 9.69 -10.12 20.85
CA GLU A 257 9.60 -9.50 22.18
C GLU A 257 8.64 -8.31 22.19
N VAL A 258 8.78 -7.42 21.17
CA VAL A 258 7.91 -6.26 21.03
C VAL A 258 6.47 -6.68 20.73
N VAL A 259 6.25 -7.70 19.90
CA VAL A 259 4.91 -8.25 19.62
C VAL A 259 4.24 -8.75 20.92
N GLU A 260 4.96 -9.47 21.79
CA GLU A 260 4.40 -9.95 23.07
C GLU A 260 4.01 -8.78 24.00
N ARG A 261 4.85 -7.74 24.08
CA ARG A 261 4.53 -6.54 24.86
C ARG A 261 3.32 -5.80 24.30
N LEU A 262 3.19 -5.71 22.97
CA LEU A 262 2.03 -5.10 22.32
C LEU A 262 0.73 -5.91 22.50
N LYS A 263 0.79 -7.23 22.60
CA LYS A 263 -0.38 -8.06 22.95
C LYS A 263 -0.97 -7.69 24.30
N SER A 264 -0.12 -7.41 25.30
CA SER A 264 -0.59 -6.95 26.61
C SER A 264 -1.34 -5.62 26.49
N VAL A 265 -0.80 -4.65 25.71
CA VAL A 265 -1.48 -3.37 25.46
C VAL A 265 -2.82 -3.59 24.73
N ALA A 266 -2.86 -4.46 23.72
CA ALA A 266 -4.09 -4.77 22.99
C ALA A 266 -5.17 -5.37 23.90
N SER A 267 -4.76 -6.29 24.81
CA SER A 267 -5.66 -6.90 25.81
C SER A 267 -6.25 -5.86 26.76
N GLU A 268 -5.46 -4.91 27.23
CA GLU A 268 -5.91 -3.83 28.12
C GLU A 268 -6.87 -2.85 27.41
N VAL A 269 -6.63 -2.57 26.12
CA VAL A 269 -7.54 -1.76 25.26
C VAL A 269 -8.82 -2.54 24.90
N GLY A 270 -8.83 -3.86 25.08
CA GLY A 270 -9.97 -4.72 24.72
C GLY A 270 -10.08 -5.00 23.22
N CYS A 271 -8.94 -5.07 22.52
CA CYS A 271 -8.91 -5.32 21.07
C CYS A 271 -7.85 -6.39 20.70
N THR A 272 -7.90 -6.84 19.44
CA THR A 272 -6.84 -7.71 18.92
C THR A 272 -5.58 -6.90 18.59
N LEU A 273 -4.42 -7.56 18.54
CA LEU A 273 -3.17 -6.92 18.15
C LEU A 273 -3.24 -6.32 16.74
N ALA A 274 -3.93 -7.00 15.81
CA ALA A 274 -4.15 -6.47 14.46
C ALA A 274 -4.97 -5.16 14.47
N GLN A 275 -6.01 -5.11 15.28
CA GLN A 275 -6.83 -3.92 15.46
C GLN A 275 -6.04 -2.78 16.13
N LEU A 276 -5.23 -3.10 17.16
CA LEU A 276 -4.33 -2.12 17.78
C LEU A 276 -3.35 -1.52 16.77
N ALA A 277 -2.74 -2.36 15.93
CA ALA A 277 -1.78 -1.91 14.91
C ALA A 277 -2.44 -0.98 13.88
N ILE A 278 -3.67 -1.26 13.46
CA ILE A 278 -4.43 -0.41 12.54
C ILE A 278 -4.82 0.91 13.23
N ALA A 279 -5.38 0.84 14.44
CA ALA A 279 -5.75 2.03 15.22
C ALA A 279 -4.55 2.96 15.45
N TRP A 280 -3.38 2.39 15.75
CA TRP A 280 -2.15 3.14 15.92
C TRP A 280 -1.73 3.88 14.63
N ILE A 281 -1.77 3.22 13.47
CA ILE A 281 -1.47 3.88 12.18
C ILE A 281 -2.45 5.03 11.95
N LEU A 282 -3.74 4.82 12.20
CA LEU A 282 -4.79 5.80 11.99
C LEU A 282 -4.76 6.97 12.99
N SER A 283 -4.09 6.79 14.13
CA SER A 283 -3.87 7.89 15.11
C SER A 283 -2.94 8.98 14.53
N ASN A 284 -2.06 8.64 13.58
CA ASN A 284 -1.22 9.61 12.89
C ASN A 284 -2.02 10.31 11.77
N LYS A 285 -2.36 11.57 12.00
CA LYS A 285 -3.20 12.37 11.07
C LYS A 285 -2.53 12.70 9.73
N THR A 286 -1.22 12.48 9.59
CA THR A 286 -0.51 12.64 8.30
C THR A 286 -0.83 11.47 7.35
N ILE A 287 -1.22 10.32 7.89
CA ILE A 287 -1.56 9.13 7.10
C ILE A 287 -3.01 9.21 6.65
N CYS A 288 -3.25 9.12 5.36
CA CYS A 288 -4.59 9.08 4.78
C CYS A 288 -5.26 7.73 5.04
N CYS A 289 -4.59 6.64 4.68
CA CYS A 289 -5.10 5.29 4.92
C CYS A 289 -3.99 4.23 4.89
N PRO A 290 -4.08 3.17 5.71
CA PRO A 290 -3.33 1.94 5.52
C PRO A 290 -4.00 1.05 4.47
N ILE A 291 -3.18 0.30 3.72
CA ILE A 291 -3.60 -0.72 2.76
C ILE A 291 -3.72 -2.06 3.49
N LEU A 292 -4.92 -2.57 3.58
CA LEU A 292 -5.23 -3.86 4.17
C LEU A 292 -5.05 -4.98 3.14
N GLY A 293 -4.24 -5.97 3.46
CA GLY A 293 -4.17 -7.23 2.71
C GLY A 293 -5.07 -8.28 3.32
N ALA A 294 -5.78 -9.04 2.49
CA ALA A 294 -6.62 -10.14 2.93
C ALA A 294 -6.45 -11.38 2.05
N THR A 295 -6.68 -12.56 2.63
CA THR A 295 -6.80 -13.85 1.92
C THR A 295 -8.13 -14.52 2.20
N LYS A 296 -8.94 -13.93 3.09
CA LYS A 296 -10.30 -14.34 3.46
C LYS A 296 -11.14 -13.11 3.80
N PRO A 297 -12.46 -13.11 3.59
CA PRO A 297 -13.34 -11.99 3.96
C PRO A 297 -13.28 -11.64 5.46
N GLU A 298 -13.10 -12.63 6.33
CA GLU A 298 -13.04 -12.45 7.79
C GLU A 298 -11.89 -11.54 8.22
N HIS A 299 -10.79 -11.51 7.46
CA HIS A 299 -9.67 -10.59 7.73
C HIS A 299 -10.10 -9.13 7.59
N ILE A 300 -11.02 -8.83 6.67
CA ILE A 300 -11.54 -7.47 6.51
C ILE A 300 -12.45 -7.11 7.68
N SER A 301 -13.37 -8.01 8.08
CA SER A 301 -14.29 -7.76 9.19
C SER A 301 -13.57 -7.52 10.52
N GLU A 302 -12.46 -8.20 10.75
CA GLU A 302 -11.60 -7.98 11.91
C GLU A 302 -10.86 -6.63 11.81
N ASN A 303 -10.24 -6.37 10.68
CA ASN A 303 -9.39 -5.21 10.50
C ASN A 303 -10.18 -3.88 10.48
N VAL A 304 -11.40 -3.88 9.94
CA VAL A 304 -12.27 -2.69 9.91
C VAL A 304 -12.58 -2.18 11.32
N LYS A 305 -12.75 -3.07 12.29
CA LYS A 305 -12.97 -2.69 13.71
C LYS A 305 -11.80 -1.88 14.28
N GLY A 306 -10.57 -2.10 13.79
CA GLY A 306 -9.41 -1.30 14.18
C GLY A 306 -9.53 0.18 13.80
N ALA A 307 -10.34 0.52 12.79
CA ALA A 307 -10.58 1.91 12.41
C ALA A 307 -11.59 2.62 13.32
N GLU A 308 -12.30 1.90 14.17
CA GLU A 308 -13.27 2.45 15.13
C GLU A 308 -12.63 2.71 16.51
N ILE A 309 -11.42 2.20 16.75
CA ILE A 309 -10.71 2.31 18.01
C ILE A 309 -9.97 3.64 18.09
N VAL A 310 -10.26 4.40 19.14
CA VAL A 310 -9.55 5.64 19.47
C VAL A 310 -8.59 5.35 20.62
N LEU A 311 -7.30 5.44 20.34
CA LEU A 311 -6.25 5.27 21.35
C LEU A 311 -6.02 6.59 22.08
N ASP A 312 -6.04 6.56 23.40
CA ASP A 312 -5.72 7.72 24.21
C ASP A 312 -4.20 8.01 24.23
N ARG A 313 -3.81 9.13 24.85
CA ARG A 313 -2.42 9.57 24.88
C ARG A 313 -1.51 8.65 25.69
N GLU A 314 -2.02 8.02 26.74
CA GLU A 314 -1.26 7.13 27.61
C GLU A 314 -0.91 5.84 26.84
N VAL A 315 -1.91 5.24 26.19
CA VAL A 315 -1.74 4.07 25.33
C VAL A 315 -0.77 4.36 24.18
N LEU A 316 -0.92 5.50 23.48
CA LEU A 316 -0.02 5.91 22.41
C LEU A 316 1.42 6.10 22.90
N SER A 317 1.62 6.73 24.05
CA SER A 317 2.94 6.92 24.66
C SER A 317 3.60 5.57 25.02
N ARG A 318 2.82 4.64 25.55
CA ARG A 318 3.29 3.30 25.89
C ARG A 318 3.67 2.49 24.65
N ILE A 319 2.87 2.57 23.57
CA ILE A 319 3.20 1.95 22.28
C ILE A 319 4.49 2.58 21.72
N ASP A 320 4.65 3.91 21.83
CA ASP A 320 5.85 4.62 21.37
C ASP A 320 7.11 4.12 22.08
N GLN A 321 7.06 3.97 23.40
CA GLN A 321 8.17 3.42 24.20
C GLN A 321 8.50 1.97 23.83
N ILE A 322 7.48 1.13 23.59
CA ILE A 322 7.66 -0.27 23.21
C ILE A 322 8.32 -0.40 21.84
N THR A 323 8.01 0.48 20.91
CA THR A 323 8.39 0.37 19.49
C THR A 323 9.44 1.40 19.02
N GLN A 324 10.03 2.19 19.95
CA GLN A 324 10.93 3.30 19.61
C GLN A 324 12.15 2.88 18.80
N GLU A 325 12.65 1.68 18.97
CA GLU A 325 13.82 1.15 18.25
C GLU A 325 13.56 0.87 16.76
N PHE A 326 12.30 0.79 16.35
CA PHE A 326 11.89 0.64 14.95
C PHE A 326 11.63 2.00 14.23
N ARG A 327 11.92 3.09 14.93
CA ARG A 327 11.76 4.47 14.43
C ARG A 327 12.99 4.98 13.68
#